data_85d52965b62fa65aab033f0cfcf9dab6
#
_entry.id   85d52965b62fa65aab033f0cfcf9dab6
#
_cell.length_a   1.000
_cell.length_b   1.000
_cell.length_c   1.000
_cell.angle_alpha   90.00
_cell.angle_beta   90.00
_cell.angle_gamma   90.00
#
_symmetry.space_group_name_H-M   'P 1'
#
loop_
_entity.id
_entity.type
_entity.pdbx_description
1 polymer ?
#
loop_
_entity_poly.entity_id
_entity_poly.type
_entity_poly.pdbx_seq_one_letter_code
_entity_poly.pdbx_strand_id
1 'polypeptide(L)'
;MHIPRSIAGHRHYAAALAAAVICSTIFAVPDLSPAGGGPSPSVPAPQLDWKPCVQGSPFDCATAKVPLDYLNPGLRTIELAVIRHKATGPGRRIGTLFFNPGGPGGPGTVQMPQNYESFPQQVRERFDIVSWDPRGVGNSTAVNCFGSRKEADAWNASKAAGFPVGEQQRTAYIAAYKDLARRCQQRDPELLRHVSTADTARDLDQLRQAVGDPQLTYLGISYGTFLGATYANLYPGKVRAMVFDSNVDPQAWTHASDPPLTTFLRMGADRGAAAVLDKFLALCGSTTTARCAFSAGSPKATRDKFDQLMRRLREHPVGAWTYGRTVGDAVNSLYVVHPGWTGLAGRLQNLWQGRVPEPSALPPAPPVPNPNPYLGDEQAAAVFCSDSPNPRDPAAYHAMEEASATRAGDAGRFWSWAAEGCADWPATAANIYRGPWNKPTAHPVLVVGTTYDPATPYSGAQAMAKELANARLLTNNGYGHTELINPSSCVKAYESRYLIDGTLPPAGATCQQDTPPFAAPKPQGGVATGGGAMADVASLVVPPPAATVIADRQ
;
A
#
# COMPACT_ATOMS: atom_id res chain seq x y z
N MET A 1 -27.20 -47.12 -40.72
CA MET A 1 -28.40 -47.69 -41.35
C MET A 1 -29.41 -46.56 -41.50
N HIS A 2 -29.62 -46.24 -42.80
CA HIS A 2 -30.75 -45.51 -43.39
C HIS A 2 -31.19 -44.13 -42.84
N ILE A 3 -30.83 -43.14 -43.65
CA ILE A 3 -31.60 -41.89 -43.88
C ILE A 3 -32.84 -42.28 -44.74
N PRO A 4 -33.97 -41.52 -44.72
CA PRO A 4 -34.24 -40.75 -45.89
C PRO A 4 -34.71 -39.31 -45.73
N ARG A 5 -34.39 -38.53 -46.78
CA ARG A 5 -34.89 -37.21 -47.18
C ARG A 5 -36.33 -37.24 -47.67
N SER A 6 -37.06 -36.13 -47.64
CA SER A 6 -38.03 -35.65 -48.64
C SER A 6 -38.49 -34.24 -48.25
N ILE A 7 -38.21 -33.16 -48.94
CA ILE A 7 -38.77 -32.57 -50.17
C ILE A 7 -39.94 -31.61 -49.87
N ALA A 8 -39.62 -30.33 -50.03
CA ALA A 8 -40.25 -29.16 -50.69
C ALA A 8 -41.78 -28.93 -50.64
N GLY A 9 -42.14 -27.70 -50.47
CA GLY A 9 -43.44 -27.13 -50.79
C GLY A 9 -43.42 -25.62 -50.78
N HIS A 10 -43.13 -25.00 -51.95
CA HIS A 10 -43.35 -23.57 -52.20
C HIS A 10 -44.84 -23.23 -52.22
N ARG A 11 -45.24 -22.14 -51.61
CA ARG A 11 -46.41 -21.37 -52.00
C ARG A 11 -46.14 -19.87 -51.89
N HIS A 12 -46.10 -19.24 -53.09
CA HIS A 12 -46.19 -17.77 -53.24
C HIS A 12 -47.57 -17.27 -52.86
N TYR A 13 -47.63 -16.15 -52.17
CA TYR A 13 -48.76 -15.20 -52.31
C TYR A 13 -48.17 -13.80 -52.44
N ALA A 14 -48.59 -13.16 -53.52
CA ALA A 14 -48.27 -11.81 -53.89
C ALA A 14 -49.29 -10.80 -53.33
N ALA A 15 -48.78 -9.62 -53.16
CA ALA A 15 -49.44 -8.31 -53.31
C ALA A 15 -50.43 -7.80 -52.25
N ALA A 16 -50.11 -6.68 -51.68
CA ALA A 16 -50.82 -5.41 -51.97
C ALA A 16 -50.07 -4.24 -51.27
N LEU A 17 -49.59 -3.31 -52.11
CA LEU A 17 -49.11 -2.00 -51.68
C LEU A 17 -50.29 -1.16 -51.25
N ALA A 18 -50.27 -0.70 -49.97
CA ALA A 18 -51.03 0.45 -49.51
C ALA A 18 -50.07 1.51 -48.99
N ALA A 19 -49.90 2.57 -49.74
CA ALA A 19 -49.11 3.73 -49.38
C ALA A 19 -49.86 4.52 -48.28
N ALA A 20 -49.38 4.46 -47.03
CA ALA A 20 -49.79 5.41 -45.98
C ALA A 20 -48.67 6.44 -45.85
N VAL A 21 -48.95 7.65 -46.29
CA VAL A 21 -48.13 8.86 -46.02
C VAL A 21 -48.24 9.18 -44.54
N ILE A 22 -47.20 8.79 -43.77
CA ILE A 22 -47.05 9.24 -42.39
C ILE A 22 -46.20 10.51 -42.42
N CYS A 23 -46.84 11.63 -42.11
CA CYS A 23 -46.20 12.90 -41.88
C CYS A 23 -45.37 12.79 -40.58
N SER A 24 -44.02 12.51 -40.69
CA SER A 24 -43.13 12.45 -39.56
C SER A 24 -42.77 13.89 -39.16
N THR A 25 -43.46 14.37 -38.12
CA THR A 25 -42.96 15.55 -37.36
C THR A 25 -41.71 15.12 -36.59
N ILE A 26 -40.54 15.54 -37.09
CA ILE A 26 -39.28 15.40 -36.39
C ILE A 26 -39.31 16.34 -35.17
N PHE A 27 -39.62 15.78 -34.00
CA PHE A 27 -39.27 16.46 -32.75
C PHE A 27 -37.74 16.40 -32.63
N ALA A 28 -37.08 17.53 -32.83
CA ALA A 28 -35.68 17.72 -32.46
C ALA A 28 -35.57 17.54 -30.94
N VAL A 29 -35.03 16.38 -30.51
CA VAL A 29 -34.58 16.22 -29.14
C VAL A 29 -33.38 17.16 -28.97
N PRO A 30 -33.40 18.12 -28.03
CA PRO A 30 -32.21 18.93 -27.80
C PRO A 30 -31.08 18.02 -27.36
N ASP A 31 -30.00 18.11 -28.10
CA ASP A 31 -28.72 17.45 -27.80
C ASP A 31 -28.24 17.97 -26.43
N LEU A 32 -28.47 17.20 -25.37
CA LEU A 32 -27.88 17.43 -24.07
C LEU A 32 -26.40 17.03 -24.14
N SER A 33 -25.62 17.76 -24.97
CA SER A 33 -24.19 17.79 -24.77
C SER A 33 -23.92 18.16 -23.33
N PRO A 34 -23.12 17.41 -22.57
CA PRO A 34 -22.77 17.81 -21.23
C PRO A 34 -22.16 19.21 -21.30
N ALA A 35 -22.77 20.16 -20.61
CA ALA A 35 -22.34 21.55 -20.53
C ALA A 35 -20.83 21.56 -20.33
N GLY A 36 -20.12 22.22 -21.21
CA GLY A 36 -18.67 22.35 -21.19
C GLY A 36 -18.23 22.76 -19.79
N GLY A 37 -17.42 21.92 -19.14
CA GLY A 37 -16.86 22.20 -17.84
C GLY A 37 -16.14 23.54 -17.91
N GLY A 38 -16.70 24.55 -17.25
CA GLY A 38 -15.98 25.78 -16.98
C GLY A 38 -14.65 25.45 -16.30
N PRO A 39 -13.64 26.30 -16.40
CA PRO A 39 -12.37 26.06 -15.72
C PRO A 39 -12.66 25.78 -14.24
N SER A 40 -12.18 24.63 -13.74
CA SER A 40 -12.29 24.29 -12.31
C SER A 40 -11.78 25.48 -11.50
N PRO A 41 -12.47 25.88 -10.42
CA PRO A 41 -12.07 27.04 -9.62
C PRO A 41 -10.61 26.87 -9.21
N SER A 42 -9.79 27.89 -9.47
CA SER A 42 -8.38 27.89 -9.09
C SER A 42 -8.28 27.94 -7.57
N VAL A 43 -7.73 26.89 -6.97
CA VAL A 43 -7.45 26.84 -5.52
C VAL A 43 -6.08 27.48 -5.31
N PRO A 44 -5.96 28.54 -4.50
CA PRO A 44 -4.66 29.13 -4.18
C PRO A 44 -3.78 28.11 -3.44
N ALA A 45 -2.47 28.11 -3.74
CA ALA A 45 -1.52 27.27 -3.02
C ALA A 45 -1.49 27.64 -1.53
N PRO A 46 -1.49 26.66 -0.62
CA PRO A 46 -1.40 26.93 0.82
C PRO A 46 -0.04 27.53 1.17
N GLN A 47 -0.02 28.37 2.18
CA GLN A 47 1.23 28.86 2.75
C GLN A 47 1.75 27.87 3.79
N LEU A 48 3.07 27.59 3.75
CA LEU A 48 3.75 26.70 4.68
C LEU A 48 4.64 27.51 5.62
N ASP A 49 4.19 27.69 6.86
CA ASP A 49 4.97 28.33 7.92
C ASP A 49 5.88 27.28 8.60
N TRP A 50 7.06 27.10 8.02
CA TRP A 50 8.02 26.10 8.46
C TRP A 50 8.68 26.46 9.79
N LYS A 51 8.56 25.58 10.78
CA LYS A 51 9.20 25.67 12.11
C LYS A 51 9.86 24.34 12.44
N PRO A 52 10.93 24.31 13.27
CA PRO A 52 11.46 23.05 13.79
C PRO A 52 10.33 22.23 14.41
N CYS A 53 10.23 20.94 14.06
CA CYS A 53 9.17 20.06 14.61
C CYS A 53 9.19 20.02 16.13
N VAL A 54 10.40 19.96 16.70
CA VAL A 54 10.70 20.18 18.11
C VAL A 54 12.03 20.91 18.21
N GLN A 55 12.31 21.52 19.36
CA GLN A 55 13.57 22.24 19.57
C GLN A 55 14.77 21.31 19.29
N GLY A 56 15.70 21.75 18.42
CA GLY A 56 16.90 21.01 18.04
C GLY A 56 16.68 19.91 16.99
N SER A 57 15.45 19.76 16.47
CA SER A 57 15.18 18.83 15.37
C SER A 57 15.86 19.26 14.07
N PRO A 58 16.44 18.34 13.27
CA PRO A 58 16.87 18.64 11.91
C PRO A 58 15.68 18.73 10.92
N PHE A 59 14.47 18.39 11.38
CA PHE A 59 13.25 18.42 10.60
C PHE A 59 12.43 19.67 10.91
N ASP A 60 11.92 20.30 9.85
CA ASP A 60 10.92 21.37 9.93
C ASP A 60 9.52 20.78 9.70
N CYS A 61 8.55 21.26 10.47
CA CYS A 61 7.13 20.94 10.33
C CYS A 61 6.34 22.17 9.89
N ALA A 62 5.26 21.93 9.13
CA ALA A 62 4.28 22.93 8.76
C ALA A 62 2.88 22.31 8.65
N THR A 63 1.86 23.16 8.59
CA THR A 63 0.48 22.76 8.30
C THR A 63 0.03 23.42 7.01
N ALA A 64 -0.49 22.61 6.08
CA ALA A 64 -1.08 23.08 4.85
C ALA A 64 -2.62 23.03 4.96
N LYS A 65 -3.30 24.14 4.67
CA LYS A 65 -4.77 24.18 4.62
C LYS A 65 -5.22 23.99 3.18
N VAL A 66 -6.03 22.94 2.93
CA VAL A 66 -6.54 22.56 1.60
C VAL A 66 -8.05 22.35 1.63
N PRO A 67 -8.76 22.46 0.49
CA PRO A 67 -10.19 22.15 0.44
C PRO A 67 -10.45 20.69 0.82
N LEU A 68 -11.52 20.43 1.56
CA LEU A 68 -12.04 19.08 1.72
C LEU A 68 -12.54 18.54 0.37
N ASP A 69 -13.34 19.32 -0.34
CA ASP A 69 -13.86 19.04 -1.69
C ASP A 69 -13.28 20.02 -2.72
N TYR A 70 -12.50 19.52 -3.65
CA TYR A 70 -11.90 20.32 -4.73
C TYR A 70 -12.90 20.79 -5.79
N LEU A 71 -14.10 20.21 -5.84
CA LEU A 71 -15.19 20.71 -6.69
C LEU A 71 -15.91 21.90 -6.04
N ASN A 72 -15.85 21.99 -4.70
CA ASN A 72 -16.48 23.05 -3.92
C ASN A 72 -15.47 23.65 -2.92
N PRO A 73 -14.36 24.28 -3.39
CA PRO A 73 -13.21 24.65 -2.55
C PRO A 73 -13.52 25.75 -1.52
N GLY A 74 -14.61 26.48 -1.67
CA GLY A 74 -15.05 27.53 -0.76
C GLY A 74 -15.81 27.03 0.48
N LEU A 75 -16.12 25.72 0.57
CA LEU A 75 -16.86 25.17 1.69
C LEU A 75 -15.91 24.82 2.87
N ARG A 76 -15.76 23.54 3.17
CA ARG A 76 -14.93 23.06 4.26
C ARG A 76 -13.47 22.92 3.84
N THR A 77 -12.54 23.31 4.70
CA THR A 77 -11.10 23.02 4.56
C THR A 77 -10.64 21.99 5.58
N ILE A 78 -9.55 21.30 5.25
CA ILE A 78 -8.84 20.37 6.13
C ILE A 78 -7.38 20.80 6.25
N GLU A 79 -6.70 20.26 7.26
CA GLU A 79 -5.30 20.52 7.53
C GLU A 79 -4.45 19.29 7.22
N LEU A 80 -3.36 19.49 6.50
CA LEU A 80 -2.36 18.47 6.22
C LEU A 80 -1.11 18.77 7.04
N ALA A 81 -0.66 17.80 7.83
CA ALA A 81 0.63 17.85 8.51
C ALA A 81 1.74 17.56 7.51
N VAL A 82 2.73 18.44 7.43
CA VAL A 82 3.85 18.36 6.48
C VAL A 82 5.17 18.41 7.23
N ILE A 83 6.13 17.60 6.80
CA ILE A 83 7.48 17.55 7.37
C ILE A 83 8.52 17.69 6.26
N ARG A 84 9.64 18.35 6.57
CA ARG A 84 10.74 18.58 5.65
C ARG A 84 12.09 18.35 6.34
N HIS A 85 13.02 17.75 5.59
CA HIS A 85 14.45 17.89 5.85
C HIS A 85 15.09 18.67 4.69
N LYS A 86 15.84 19.75 5.00
CA LYS A 86 16.50 20.53 3.96
C LYS A 86 17.65 19.75 3.33
N ALA A 87 17.97 20.08 2.07
CA ALA A 87 19.14 19.57 1.39
C ALA A 87 20.41 19.84 2.19
N THR A 88 21.28 18.83 2.31
CA THR A 88 22.47 18.89 3.19
C THR A 88 23.76 19.22 2.45
N GLY A 89 23.78 19.14 1.12
CA GLY A 89 25.00 19.33 0.33
C GLY A 89 25.34 20.80 0.04
N PRO A 90 26.62 21.10 -0.25
CA PRO A 90 27.06 22.44 -0.62
C PRO A 90 26.66 22.85 -2.06
N GLY A 91 26.18 21.89 -2.86
CA GLY A 91 25.80 22.12 -4.24
C GLY A 91 24.43 22.83 -4.37
N ARG A 92 24.13 23.32 -5.59
CA ARG A 92 22.82 23.95 -5.84
C ARG A 92 21.70 22.95 -5.61
N ARG A 93 20.75 23.28 -4.75
CA ARG A 93 19.49 22.56 -4.56
C ARG A 93 18.75 22.43 -5.90
N ILE A 94 18.25 21.23 -6.22
CA ILE A 94 17.48 20.98 -7.45
C ILE A 94 16.02 21.37 -7.26
N GLY A 95 15.43 21.01 -6.13
CA GLY A 95 14.02 21.22 -5.80
C GLY A 95 13.61 20.41 -4.59
N THR A 96 12.34 20.04 -4.51
CA THR A 96 11.77 19.21 -3.46
C THR A 96 11.56 17.80 -3.99
N LEU A 97 12.01 16.78 -3.24
CA LEU A 97 11.60 15.39 -3.41
C LEU A 97 10.45 15.11 -2.44
N PHE A 98 9.26 14.90 -2.98
CA PHE A 98 8.12 14.44 -2.19
C PHE A 98 8.18 12.93 -2.02
N PHE A 99 8.07 12.48 -0.77
CA PHE A 99 8.08 11.07 -0.40
C PHE A 99 6.72 10.65 0.16
N ASN A 100 6.19 9.53 -0.33
CA ASN A 100 5.00 8.89 0.26
C ASN A 100 5.31 7.43 0.62
N PRO A 101 5.17 7.07 1.91
CA PRO A 101 5.52 5.73 2.42
C PRO A 101 4.49 4.66 2.09
N GLY A 102 3.35 5.00 1.51
CA GLY A 102 2.30 4.04 1.16
C GLY A 102 1.38 3.67 2.32
N GLY A 103 1.12 2.40 2.44
CA GLY A 103 0.11 1.82 3.32
C GLY A 103 -1.06 1.23 2.48
N PRO A 104 -2.19 1.96 2.20
CA PRO A 104 -2.52 3.34 2.57
C PRO A 104 -2.58 3.57 4.08
N GLY A 105 -2.58 4.85 4.49
CA GLY A 105 -2.64 5.20 5.91
C GLY A 105 -1.27 5.37 6.57
N GLY A 106 -0.17 5.26 5.82
CA GLY A 106 1.18 5.54 6.32
C GLY A 106 1.39 7.04 6.56
N PRO A 107 1.64 7.47 7.83
CA PRO A 107 1.88 8.88 8.13
C PRO A 107 3.31 9.28 7.73
N GLY A 108 3.41 10.18 6.75
CA GLY A 108 4.70 10.65 6.23
C GLY A 108 5.52 11.41 7.26
N THR A 109 4.86 12.13 8.18
CA THR A 109 5.52 12.87 9.26
C THR A 109 6.24 11.95 10.26
N VAL A 110 5.83 10.69 10.34
CA VAL A 110 6.46 9.66 11.19
C VAL A 110 7.49 8.86 10.38
N GLN A 111 7.10 8.39 9.20
CA GLN A 111 7.92 7.43 8.46
C GLN A 111 9.11 8.07 7.72
N MET A 112 9.00 9.31 7.26
CA MET A 112 10.12 9.98 6.59
C MET A 112 11.32 10.19 7.52
N PRO A 113 11.18 10.70 8.75
CA PRO A 113 12.30 10.79 9.70
C PRO A 113 12.94 9.43 10.03
N GLN A 114 12.12 8.38 10.19
CA GLN A 114 12.62 7.04 10.49
C GLN A 114 13.46 6.45 9.35
N ASN A 115 13.18 6.86 8.11
CA ASN A 115 13.82 6.37 6.90
C ASN A 115 14.81 7.34 6.26
N TYR A 116 15.03 8.51 6.87
CA TYR A 116 15.81 9.57 6.23
C TYR A 116 17.21 9.11 5.81
N GLU A 117 17.89 8.34 6.63
CA GLU A 117 19.22 7.82 6.33
C GLU A 117 19.24 6.73 5.24
N SER A 118 18.09 6.13 4.93
CA SER A 118 17.96 5.16 3.83
C SER A 118 17.94 5.81 2.45
N PHE A 119 17.57 7.10 2.36
CA PHE A 119 17.68 7.83 1.10
C PHE A 119 19.15 7.96 0.68
N PRO A 120 19.48 7.80 -0.62
CA PRO A 120 20.84 7.96 -1.10
C PRO A 120 21.42 9.33 -0.71
N GLN A 121 22.66 9.35 -0.25
CA GLN A 121 23.34 10.59 0.18
C GLN A 121 23.26 11.67 -0.89
N GLN A 122 23.53 11.34 -2.16
CA GLN A 122 23.47 12.28 -3.28
C GLN A 122 22.08 12.91 -3.45
N VAL A 123 21.00 12.17 -3.13
CA VAL A 123 19.63 12.70 -3.16
C VAL A 123 19.41 13.65 -1.98
N ARG A 124 19.83 13.26 -0.76
CA ARG A 124 19.75 14.11 0.44
C ARG A 124 20.55 15.42 0.32
N GLU A 125 21.64 15.39 -0.42
CA GLU A 125 22.47 16.58 -0.69
C GLU A 125 21.83 17.57 -1.67
N ARG A 126 20.96 17.09 -2.57
CA ARG A 126 20.47 17.88 -3.71
C ARG A 126 19.00 18.27 -3.62
N PHE A 127 18.22 17.63 -2.76
CA PHE A 127 16.79 17.89 -2.60
C PHE A 127 16.43 18.20 -1.15
N ASP A 128 15.50 19.13 -0.95
CA ASP A 128 14.70 19.11 0.25
C ASP A 128 13.81 17.86 0.18
N ILE A 129 13.84 17.00 1.19
CA ILE A 129 12.95 15.84 1.26
C ILE A 129 11.74 16.25 2.07
N VAL A 130 10.57 16.20 1.45
CA VAL A 130 9.28 16.55 2.06
C VAL A 130 8.38 15.32 2.08
N SER A 131 7.69 15.12 3.19
CA SER A 131 6.61 14.16 3.29
C SER A 131 5.42 14.81 4.00
N TRP A 132 4.28 14.17 3.94
CA TRP A 132 3.08 14.65 4.61
C TRP A 132 2.23 13.47 5.06
N ASP A 133 1.34 13.72 6.00
CA ASP A 133 0.28 12.79 6.31
C ASP A 133 -0.86 13.05 5.33
N PRO A 134 -1.27 12.07 4.50
CA PRO A 134 -2.40 12.26 3.59
C PRO A 134 -3.69 12.65 4.32
N ARG A 135 -4.65 13.24 3.61
CA ARG A 135 -5.99 13.48 4.16
C ARG A 135 -6.56 12.20 4.76
N GLY A 136 -7.16 12.30 5.92
CA GLY A 136 -7.68 11.15 6.67
C GLY A 136 -6.63 10.38 7.48
N VAL A 137 -5.36 10.78 7.48
CA VAL A 137 -4.25 10.00 8.04
C VAL A 137 -3.44 10.82 9.05
N GLY A 138 -2.93 10.15 10.07
CA GLY A 138 -1.87 10.63 10.96
C GLY A 138 -2.22 11.94 11.67
N ASN A 139 -1.32 12.91 11.57
CA ASN A 139 -1.42 14.22 12.19
C ASN A 139 -2.16 15.26 11.31
N SER A 140 -2.58 14.89 10.11
CA SER A 140 -3.53 15.65 9.29
C SER A 140 -4.93 15.59 9.88
N THR A 141 -5.90 16.26 9.26
CA THR A 141 -7.32 16.00 9.57
C THR A 141 -7.60 14.52 9.31
N ALA A 142 -7.53 13.72 10.37
CA ALA A 142 -7.53 12.27 10.31
C ALA A 142 -8.93 11.66 10.49
N VAL A 143 -9.15 10.50 9.88
CA VAL A 143 -10.30 9.65 10.18
C VAL A 143 -10.03 8.97 11.53
N ASN A 144 -10.66 9.50 12.59
CA ASN A 144 -10.59 8.96 13.94
C ASN A 144 -11.98 8.47 14.34
N CYS A 145 -12.18 7.17 14.41
CA CYS A 145 -13.50 6.58 14.72
C CYS A 145 -13.73 6.37 16.21
N PHE A 146 -12.67 6.47 17.02
CA PHE A 146 -12.71 6.37 18.49
C PHE A 146 -12.42 7.70 19.15
N GLY A 147 -12.93 7.88 20.39
CA GLY A 147 -12.69 9.09 21.19
C GLY A 147 -11.33 9.11 21.87
N SER A 148 -10.67 7.97 21.97
CA SER A 148 -9.40 7.82 22.66
C SER A 148 -8.63 6.59 22.17
N ARG A 149 -7.29 6.58 22.43
CA ARG A 149 -6.47 5.40 22.23
C ARG A 149 -6.99 4.18 23.00
N LYS A 150 -7.44 4.37 24.24
CA LYS A 150 -7.99 3.26 25.05
C LYS A 150 -9.20 2.59 24.39
N GLU A 151 -10.08 3.37 23.76
CA GLU A 151 -11.21 2.80 23.01
C GLU A 151 -10.76 2.06 21.75
N ALA A 152 -9.80 2.60 21.01
CA ALA A 152 -9.21 1.95 19.84
C ALA A 152 -8.53 0.63 20.23
N ASP A 153 -7.75 0.62 21.31
CA ASP A 153 -7.07 -0.56 21.82
C ASP A 153 -8.08 -1.64 22.28
N ALA A 154 -9.15 -1.23 22.96
CA ALA A 154 -10.22 -2.14 23.39
C ALA A 154 -10.95 -2.77 22.17
N TRP A 155 -11.20 -1.98 21.12
CA TRP A 155 -11.76 -2.49 19.87
C TRP A 155 -10.80 -3.48 19.20
N ASN A 156 -9.51 -3.16 19.11
CA ASN A 156 -8.50 -4.07 18.57
C ASN A 156 -8.44 -5.40 19.32
N ALA A 157 -8.55 -5.37 20.64
CA ALA A 157 -8.56 -6.57 21.48
C ALA A 157 -9.84 -7.41 21.32
N SER A 158 -10.93 -6.87 20.77
CA SER A 158 -12.20 -7.57 20.60
C SER A 158 -12.23 -8.53 19.40
N LYS A 159 -11.24 -8.48 18.50
CA LYS A 159 -11.17 -9.30 17.29
C LYS A 159 -9.96 -10.23 17.31
N ALA A 160 -10.03 -11.28 16.49
CA ALA A 160 -8.92 -12.21 16.32
C ALA A 160 -7.70 -11.49 15.73
N ALA A 161 -6.52 -11.77 16.27
CA ALA A 161 -5.27 -11.29 15.71
C ALA A 161 -4.90 -12.06 14.44
N GLY A 162 -4.50 -11.36 13.39
CA GLY A 162 -4.20 -11.90 12.07
C GLY A 162 -5.46 -12.04 11.23
N PHE A 163 -6.15 -13.16 11.36
CA PHE A 163 -7.45 -13.40 10.70
C PHE A 163 -8.29 -14.38 11.54
N PRO A 164 -9.62 -14.40 11.37
CA PRO A 164 -10.50 -15.23 12.17
C PRO A 164 -10.42 -16.70 11.77
N VAL A 165 -10.47 -17.60 12.75
CA VAL A 165 -10.45 -19.06 12.57
C VAL A 165 -11.69 -19.68 13.21
N GLY A 166 -12.49 -20.38 12.44
CA GLY A 166 -13.74 -20.97 12.91
C GLY A 166 -14.89 -19.96 13.03
N GLU A 167 -16.10 -20.45 13.16
CA GLU A 167 -17.34 -19.66 13.07
C GLU A 167 -17.43 -18.57 14.13
N GLN A 168 -17.10 -18.90 15.38
CA GLN A 168 -17.17 -17.94 16.49
C GLN A 168 -16.26 -16.72 16.25
N GLN A 169 -15.00 -16.95 15.81
CA GLN A 169 -14.09 -15.83 15.54
C GLN A 169 -14.50 -15.04 14.31
N ARG A 170 -15.05 -15.69 13.26
CA ARG A 170 -15.56 -14.99 12.07
C ARG A 170 -16.71 -14.06 12.44
N THR A 171 -17.69 -14.54 13.21
CA THR A 171 -18.82 -13.74 13.68
C THR A 171 -18.35 -12.53 14.49
N ALA A 172 -17.41 -12.73 15.42
CA ALA A 172 -16.86 -11.65 16.23
C ALA A 172 -16.07 -10.63 15.39
N TYR A 173 -15.30 -11.11 14.41
CA TYR A 173 -14.50 -10.27 13.49
C TYR A 173 -15.38 -9.37 12.64
N ILE A 174 -16.41 -9.93 11.99
CA ILE A 174 -17.40 -9.20 11.20
C ILE A 174 -18.14 -8.17 12.08
N ALA A 175 -18.57 -8.57 13.27
CA ALA A 175 -19.26 -7.67 14.19
C ALA A 175 -18.37 -6.49 14.63
N ALA A 176 -17.07 -6.72 14.85
CA ALA A 176 -16.13 -5.67 15.20
C ALA A 176 -15.95 -4.65 14.07
N TYR A 177 -15.80 -5.08 12.83
CA TYR A 177 -15.68 -4.16 11.69
C TYR A 177 -16.99 -3.42 11.36
N LYS A 178 -18.12 -4.08 11.54
CA LYS A 178 -19.43 -3.40 11.45
C LYS A 178 -19.59 -2.30 12.51
N ASP A 179 -19.12 -2.53 13.74
CA ASP A 179 -19.08 -1.49 14.79
C ASP A 179 -18.12 -0.36 14.42
N LEU A 180 -16.94 -0.66 13.86
CA LEU A 180 -16.00 0.34 13.35
C LEU A 180 -16.67 1.23 12.29
N ALA A 181 -17.28 0.64 11.28
CA ALA A 181 -17.97 1.35 10.20
C ALA A 181 -19.03 2.32 10.74
N ARG A 182 -19.83 1.84 11.71
CA ARG A 182 -20.85 2.69 12.39
C ARG A 182 -20.21 3.86 13.14
N ARG A 183 -19.12 3.62 13.88
CA ARG A 183 -18.40 4.68 14.63
C ARG A 183 -17.83 5.73 13.68
N CYS A 184 -17.17 5.29 12.59
CA CYS A 184 -16.63 6.19 11.58
C CYS A 184 -17.72 7.07 10.98
N GLN A 185 -18.87 6.49 10.60
CA GLN A 185 -20.00 7.21 10.04
C GLN A 185 -20.57 8.27 11.01
N GLN A 186 -20.56 7.99 12.30
CA GLN A 186 -21.08 8.92 13.32
C GLN A 186 -20.12 10.09 13.61
N ARG A 187 -18.82 9.93 13.35
CA ARG A 187 -17.81 10.94 13.70
C ARG A 187 -17.65 12.03 12.64
N ASP A 188 -17.40 11.66 11.40
CA ASP A 188 -17.22 12.61 10.30
C ASP A 188 -17.57 11.97 8.94
N PRO A 189 -18.88 11.83 8.63
CA PRO A 189 -19.32 11.21 7.38
C PRO A 189 -18.92 12.01 6.14
N GLU A 190 -18.68 13.31 6.27
CA GLU A 190 -18.26 14.16 5.16
C GLU A 190 -16.80 13.88 4.80
N LEU A 191 -15.89 13.82 5.81
CA LEU A 191 -14.49 13.46 5.59
C LEU A 191 -14.35 12.09 4.91
N LEU A 192 -15.14 11.08 5.35
CA LEU A 192 -15.09 9.74 4.77
C LEU A 192 -15.33 9.70 3.27
N ARG A 193 -16.08 10.64 2.73
CA ARG A 193 -16.38 10.74 1.30
C ARG A 193 -15.29 11.44 0.49
N HIS A 194 -14.31 12.04 1.17
CA HIS A 194 -13.28 12.87 0.54
C HIS A 194 -11.84 12.43 0.88
N VAL A 195 -11.65 11.14 1.20
CA VAL A 195 -10.31 10.56 1.45
C VAL A 195 -9.81 9.73 0.26
N SER A 196 -10.27 10.05 -0.96
CA SER A 196 -9.83 9.35 -2.17
C SER A 196 -8.36 9.59 -2.50
N THR A 197 -7.76 8.65 -3.21
CA THR A 197 -6.41 8.84 -3.78
C THR A 197 -6.38 9.99 -4.78
N ALA A 198 -7.47 10.23 -5.52
CA ALA A 198 -7.58 11.36 -6.45
C ALA A 198 -7.53 12.72 -5.73
N ASP A 199 -8.20 12.85 -4.58
CA ASP A 199 -8.15 14.08 -3.77
C ASP A 199 -6.79 14.22 -3.08
N THR A 200 -6.18 13.12 -2.63
CA THR A 200 -4.80 13.12 -2.12
C THR A 200 -3.77 13.54 -3.20
N ALA A 201 -3.98 13.14 -4.46
CA ALA A 201 -3.14 13.60 -5.56
C ALA A 201 -3.29 15.11 -5.84
N ARG A 202 -4.50 15.66 -5.63
CA ARG A 202 -4.72 17.13 -5.69
C ARG A 202 -4.04 17.84 -4.54
N ASP A 203 -4.06 17.26 -3.33
CA ASP A 203 -3.30 17.79 -2.18
C ASP A 203 -1.80 17.83 -2.50
N LEU A 204 -1.27 16.77 -3.10
CA LEU A 204 0.14 16.71 -3.50
C LEU A 204 0.47 17.82 -4.51
N ASP A 205 -0.43 18.15 -5.45
CA ASP A 205 -0.23 19.29 -6.36
C ASP A 205 -0.28 20.63 -5.64
N GLN A 206 -1.14 20.79 -4.64
CA GLN A 206 -1.18 21.99 -3.78
C GLN A 206 0.13 22.13 -2.99
N LEU A 207 0.66 21.04 -2.43
CA LEU A 207 1.94 21.04 -1.71
C LEU A 207 3.12 21.36 -2.66
N ARG A 208 3.13 20.80 -3.88
CA ARG A 208 4.12 21.14 -4.91
C ARG A 208 4.13 22.65 -5.21
N GLN A 209 2.95 23.24 -5.37
CA GLN A 209 2.81 24.67 -5.59
C GLN A 209 3.27 25.49 -4.38
N ALA A 210 2.94 25.03 -3.17
CA ALA A 210 3.30 25.71 -1.91
C ALA A 210 4.82 25.78 -1.67
N VAL A 211 5.58 24.78 -2.16
CA VAL A 211 7.06 24.82 -2.11
C VAL A 211 7.69 25.55 -3.31
N GLY A 212 6.88 26.04 -4.27
CA GLY A 212 7.33 26.81 -5.43
C GLY A 212 7.92 25.98 -6.58
N ASP A 213 7.76 24.64 -6.58
CA ASP A 213 8.32 23.79 -7.63
C ASP A 213 7.37 23.75 -8.86
N PRO A 214 7.87 24.03 -10.08
CA PRO A 214 7.04 24.05 -11.29
C PRO A 214 6.55 22.66 -11.71
N GLN A 215 7.31 21.63 -11.37
CA GLN A 215 7.02 20.22 -11.63
C GLN A 215 7.38 19.37 -10.42
N LEU A 216 6.68 18.23 -10.27
CA LEU A 216 6.83 17.31 -9.15
C LEU A 216 8.04 16.38 -9.32
N THR A 217 8.87 16.30 -8.28
CA THR A 217 9.80 15.18 -8.08
C THR A 217 9.24 14.31 -6.95
N TYR A 218 9.12 13.02 -7.18
CA TYR A 218 8.36 12.14 -6.30
C TYR A 218 9.00 10.75 -6.15
N LEU A 219 9.00 10.24 -4.93
CA LEU A 219 9.28 8.84 -4.61
C LEU A 219 8.08 8.27 -3.86
N GLY A 220 7.39 7.33 -4.48
CA GLY A 220 6.30 6.59 -3.85
C GLY A 220 6.65 5.14 -3.68
N ILE A 221 6.40 4.60 -2.50
CA ILE A 221 6.58 3.18 -2.24
C ILE A 221 5.23 2.51 -1.93
N SER A 222 5.07 1.23 -2.33
CA SER A 222 3.84 0.48 -2.05
C SER A 222 2.59 1.21 -2.60
N TYR A 223 1.55 1.44 -1.77
CA TYR A 223 0.39 2.27 -2.16
C TYR A 223 0.80 3.66 -2.69
N GLY A 224 1.92 4.22 -2.23
CA GLY A 224 2.44 5.49 -2.75
C GLY A 224 2.71 5.46 -4.25
N THR A 225 2.92 4.28 -4.86
CA THR A 225 3.05 4.13 -6.31
C THR A 225 1.73 4.34 -7.03
N PHE A 226 0.61 3.88 -6.43
CA PHE A 226 -0.73 4.14 -6.95
C PHE A 226 -1.13 5.62 -6.84
N LEU A 227 -0.78 6.27 -5.72
CA LEU A 227 -0.93 7.72 -5.58
C LEU A 227 -0.11 8.47 -6.65
N GLY A 228 1.14 8.06 -6.86
CA GLY A 228 2.01 8.63 -7.90
C GLY A 228 1.46 8.43 -9.31
N ALA A 229 0.94 7.23 -9.64
CA ALA A 229 0.30 6.95 -10.92
C ALA A 229 -0.97 7.79 -11.13
N THR A 230 -1.77 7.96 -10.07
CA THR A 230 -2.94 8.85 -10.09
C THR A 230 -2.53 10.31 -10.37
N TYR A 231 -1.50 10.81 -9.67
CA TYR A 231 -0.97 12.15 -9.91
C TYR A 231 -0.45 12.31 -11.35
N ALA A 232 0.34 11.36 -11.84
CA ALA A 232 0.91 11.38 -13.18
C ALA A 232 -0.15 11.47 -14.27
N ASN A 233 -1.31 10.86 -14.06
CA ASN A 233 -2.42 10.89 -15.00
C ASN A 233 -3.38 12.08 -14.80
N LEU A 234 -3.47 12.66 -13.61
CA LEU A 234 -4.21 13.92 -13.38
C LEU A 234 -3.42 15.15 -13.85
N TYR A 235 -2.10 15.14 -13.67
CA TYR A 235 -1.20 16.26 -13.94
C TYR A 235 0.01 15.87 -14.80
N PRO A 236 -0.19 15.29 -16.00
CA PRO A 236 0.91 14.72 -16.80
C PRO A 236 2.01 15.74 -17.18
N GLY A 237 1.64 17.00 -17.41
CA GLY A 237 2.60 18.09 -17.68
C GLY A 237 3.39 18.57 -16.45
N LYS A 238 3.04 18.11 -15.24
CA LYS A 238 3.68 18.51 -13.98
C LYS A 238 4.67 17.50 -13.44
N VAL A 239 4.98 16.46 -14.17
CA VAL A 239 5.96 15.43 -13.79
C VAL A 239 7.37 15.88 -14.20
N ARG A 240 8.31 15.99 -13.22
CA ARG A 240 9.75 16.16 -13.46
C ARG A 240 10.48 14.82 -13.42
N ALA A 241 10.35 14.11 -12.31
CA ALA A 241 10.90 12.77 -12.11
C ALA A 241 10.08 12.04 -11.06
N MET A 242 9.66 10.82 -11.35
CA MET A 242 8.87 10.00 -10.42
C MET A 242 9.46 8.59 -10.36
N VAL A 243 9.75 8.13 -9.14
CA VAL A 243 10.18 6.76 -8.84
C VAL A 243 9.05 6.05 -8.12
N PHE A 244 8.68 4.88 -8.60
CA PHE A 244 7.68 4.00 -8.02
C PHE A 244 8.33 2.67 -7.65
N ASP A 245 8.46 2.39 -6.35
CA ASP A 245 9.07 1.17 -5.84
C ASP A 245 8.03 0.27 -5.16
N SER A 246 8.04 -1.02 -5.49
CA SER A 246 7.10 -2.01 -4.98
C SER A 246 5.64 -1.68 -5.34
N ASN A 247 5.30 -1.93 -6.59
CA ASN A 247 4.20 -1.27 -7.28
C ASN A 247 2.84 -1.94 -7.08
N VAL A 248 1.85 -1.12 -6.80
CA VAL A 248 0.43 -1.47 -6.92
C VAL A 248 0.03 -1.43 -8.41
N ASP A 249 -0.58 -2.49 -8.90
CA ASP A 249 -1.24 -2.52 -10.20
C ASP A 249 -2.48 -1.61 -10.19
N PRO A 250 -2.51 -0.48 -10.94
CA PRO A 250 -3.63 0.46 -10.92
C PRO A 250 -4.96 -0.13 -11.37
N GLN A 251 -4.94 -1.03 -12.34
CA GLN A 251 -6.15 -1.73 -12.81
C GLN A 251 -6.69 -2.66 -11.73
N ALA A 252 -5.82 -3.49 -11.12
CA ALA A 252 -6.21 -4.39 -10.04
C ALA A 252 -6.75 -3.64 -8.81
N TRP A 253 -6.25 -2.42 -8.55
CA TRP A 253 -6.75 -1.58 -7.46
C TRP A 253 -8.16 -1.04 -7.74
N THR A 254 -8.40 -0.50 -8.94
CA THR A 254 -9.59 0.32 -9.23
C THR A 254 -10.74 -0.41 -9.90
N HIS A 255 -10.52 -1.59 -10.45
CA HIS A 255 -11.56 -2.35 -11.16
C HIS A 255 -11.99 -3.59 -10.38
N ALA A 256 -13.30 -3.84 -10.37
CA ALA A 256 -13.84 -5.08 -9.83
C ALA A 256 -13.45 -6.28 -10.69
N SER A 257 -13.35 -7.46 -10.09
CA SER A 257 -13.20 -8.74 -10.80
C SER A 257 -14.51 -9.52 -10.84
N ASP A 258 -14.59 -10.49 -11.75
CA ASP A 258 -15.64 -11.48 -11.79
C ASP A 258 -15.00 -12.88 -11.71
N PRO A 259 -15.26 -13.68 -10.65
CA PRO A 259 -16.05 -13.32 -9.45
C PRO A 259 -15.40 -12.19 -8.62
N PRO A 260 -16.20 -11.48 -7.77
CA PRO A 260 -15.70 -10.40 -6.95
C PRO A 260 -14.61 -10.87 -5.96
N LEU A 261 -13.45 -10.20 -6.00
CA LEU A 261 -12.33 -10.42 -5.08
C LEU A 261 -12.03 -9.15 -4.29
N THR A 262 -11.38 -9.30 -3.14
CA THR A 262 -10.84 -8.15 -2.41
C THR A 262 -9.72 -7.47 -3.20
N THR A 263 -9.44 -6.21 -2.89
CA THR A 263 -8.32 -5.44 -3.48
C THR A 263 -7.01 -6.23 -3.45
N PHE A 264 -6.64 -6.77 -2.29
CA PHE A 264 -5.37 -7.48 -2.13
C PHE A 264 -5.31 -8.80 -2.90
N LEU A 265 -6.44 -9.50 -3.05
CA LEU A 265 -6.51 -10.73 -3.85
C LEU A 265 -6.43 -10.44 -5.36
N ARG A 266 -6.99 -9.32 -5.82
CA ARG A 266 -6.85 -8.87 -7.22
C ARG A 266 -5.41 -8.50 -7.54
N MET A 267 -4.73 -7.83 -6.61
CA MET A 267 -3.29 -7.50 -6.74
C MET A 267 -2.39 -8.74 -6.68
N GLY A 268 -2.90 -9.88 -6.19
CA GLY A 268 -2.13 -11.11 -6.03
C GLY A 268 -1.21 -11.13 -4.81
N ALA A 269 -1.47 -10.30 -3.79
CA ALA A 269 -0.69 -10.25 -2.56
C ALA A 269 -0.63 -11.60 -1.84
N ASP A 270 -1.70 -12.40 -1.91
CA ASP A 270 -1.74 -13.77 -1.40
C ASP A 270 -0.67 -14.67 -2.04
N ARG A 271 -0.54 -14.63 -3.38
CA ARG A 271 0.45 -15.41 -4.13
C ARG A 271 1.87 -14.90 -3.91
N GLY A 272 2.02 -13.58 -3.84
CA GLY A 272 3.31 -12.95 -3.50
C GLY A 272 3.82 -13.40 -2.15
N ALA A 273 2.99 -13.28 -1.11
CA ALA A 273 3.34 -13.71 0.25
C ALA A 273 3.63 -15.22 0.34
N ALA A 274 2.84 -16.06 -0.34
CA ALA A 274 3.09 -17.50 -0.39
C ALA A 274 4.44 -17.82 -1.04
N ALA A 275 4.76 -17.21 -2.18
CA ALA A 275 6.02 -17.41 -2.87
C ALA A 275 7.24 -16.97 -2.02
N VAL A 276 7.10 -15.84 -1.30
CA VAL A 276 8.17 -15.36 -0.40
C VAL A 276 8.31 -16.26 0.83
N LEU A 277 7.22 -16.75 1.40
CA LEU A 277 7.24 -17.72 2.50
C LEU A 277 7.94 -19.03 2.07
N ASP A 278 7.66 -19.51 0.86
CA ASP A 278 8.32 -20.68 0.30
C ASP A 278 9.83 -20.47 0.18
N LYS A 279 10.25 -19.29 -0.29
CA LYS A 279 11.68 -18.93 -0.37
C LYS A 279 12.31 -18.79 1.01
N PHE A 280 11.62 -18.15 1.96
CA PHE A 280 12.08 -18.07 3.35
C PHE A 280 12.36 -19.45 3.93
N LEU A 281 11.41 -20.38 3.84
CA LEU A 281 11.55 -21.74 4.38
C LEU A 281 12.64 -22.54 3.65
N ALA A 282 12.74 -22.41 2.32
CA ALA A 282 13.76 -23.07 1.53
C ALA A 282 15.17 -22.58 1.89
N LEU A 283 15.37 -21.26 1.95
CA LEU A 283 16.66 -20.66 2.30
C LEU A 283 17.03 -20.92 3.77
N CYS A 284 16.06 -20.89 4.68
CA CYS A 284 16.24 -21.28 6.07
C CYS A 284 16.70 -22.75 6.19
N GLY A 285 16.04 -23.65 5.46
CA GLY A 285 16.39 -25.08 5.46
C GLY A 285 17.74 -25.41 4.82
N SER A 286 18.23 -24.52 3.96
CA SER A 286 19.54 -24.66 3.30
C SER A 286 20.70 -24.10 4.11
N THR A 287 20.46 -23.57 5.31
CA THR A 287 21.51 -23.01 6.17
C THR A 287 21.48 -23.63 7.57
N THR A 288 22.46 -23.28 8.41
CA THR A 288 22.58 -23.79 9.77
C THR A 288 21.59 -23.14 10.73
N THR A 289 21.29 -23.80 11.86
CA THR A 289 20.45 -23.23 12.93
C THR A 289 21.04 -21.96 13.54
N ALA A 290 22.35 -21.75 13.44
CA ALA A 290 23.00 -20.51 13.87
C ALA A 290 22.61 -19.30 13.00
N ARG A 291 22.26 -19.50 11.74
CA ARG A 291 21.81 -18.44 10.80
C ARG A 291 20.30 -18.37 10.70
N CYS A 292 19.63 -19.49 10.72
CA CYS A 292 18.18 -19.58 10.77
C CYS A 292 17.75 -20.53 11.88
N ALA A 293 17.31 -20.00 13.01
CA ALA A 293 16.96 -20.78 14.19
C ALA A 293 15.88 -21.85 13.91
N PHE A 294 15.02 -21.64 12.92
CA PHE A 294 13.94 -22.56 12.56
C PHE A 294 14.37 -23.68 11.60
N SER A 295 15.61 -23.67 11.09
CA SER A 295 16.12 -24.70 10.17
C SER A 295 15.94 -26.12 10.74
N ALA A 296 15.53 -27.04 9.87
CA ALA A 296 15.49 -28.48 10.14
C ALA A 296 16.50 -29.26 9.28
N GLY A 297 17.54 -28.58 8.77
CA GLY A 297 18.66 -29.18 8.04
C GLY A 297 18.42 -29.43 6.55
N SER A 298 17.19 -29.21 6.05
CA SER A 298 16.90 -29.21 4.62
C SER A 298 15.65 -28.37 4.31
N PRO A 299 15.49 -27.88 3.07
CA PRO A 299 14.29 -27.17 2.64
C PRO A 299 13.00 -27.94 2.92
N LYS A 300 12.96 -29.22 2.54
CA LYS A 300 11.78 -30.06 2.74
C LYS A 300 11.47 -30.24 4.23
N ALA A 301 12.46 -30.62 5.05
CA ALA A 301 12.24 -30.82 6.48
C ALA A 301 11.81 -29.53 7.19
N THR A 302 12.30 -28.37 6.76
CA THR A 302 11.91 -27.06 7.31
C THR A 302 10.48 -26.71 6.93
N ARG A 303 10.06 -27.00 5.70
CA ARG A 303 8.65 -26.88 5.28
C ARG A 303 7.75 -27.81 6.09
N ASP A 304 8.09 -29.09 6.19
CA ASP A 304 7.31 -30.07 6.95
C ASP A 304 7.16 -29.64 8.42
N LYS A 305 8.22 -29.08 9.02
CA LYS A 305 8.22 -28.54 10.39
C LYS A 305 7.28 -27.34 10.51
N PHE A 306 7.28 -26.41 9.54
CA PHE A 306 6.34 -25.29 9.50
C PHE A 306 4.89 -25.76 9.42
N ASP A 307 4.60 -26.67 8.50
CA ASP A 307 3.25 -27.20 8.32
C ASP A 307 2.75 -27.94 9.56
N GLN A 308 3.63 -28.67 10.25
CA GLN A 308 3.32 -29.31 11.55
C GLN A 308 3.04 -28.26 12.63
N LEU A 309 3.84 -27.18 12.70
CA LEU A 309 3.62 -26.09 13.64
C LEU A 309 2.25 -25.43 13.39
N MET A 310 1.92 -25.12 12.13
CA MET A 310 0.63 -24.51 11.78
C MET A 310 -0.55 -25.42 12.16
N ARG A 311 -0.46 -26.72 11.89
CA ARG A 311 -1.50 -27.68 12.35
C ARG A 311 -1.65 -27.69 13.85
N ARG A 312 -0.54 -27.75 14.60
CA ARG A 312 -0.56 -27.76 16.07
C ARG A 312 -1.17 -26.48 16.65
N LEU A 313 -0.84 -25.31 16.09
CA LEU A 313 -1.36 -24.03 16.58
C LEU A 313 -2.86 -23.81 16.31
N ARG A 314 -3.45 -24.54 15.37
CA ARG A 314 -4.91 -24.54 15.16
C ARG A 314 -5.66 -25.14 16.34
N GLU A 315 -5.09 -26.18 16.96
CA GLU A 315 -5.70 -26.91 18.05
C GLU A 315 -5.18 -26.44 19.42
N HIS A 316 -3.90 -26.14 19.51
CA HIS A 316 -3.18 -25.84 20.75
C HIS A 316 -2.35 -24.54 20.60
N PRO A 317 -2.94 -23.36 20.84
CA PRO A 317 -2.21 -22.09 20.86
C PRO A 317 -1.13 -22.07 21.94
N VAL A 318 -0.06 -21.29 21.71
CA VAL A 318 1.02 -21.05 22.68
C VAL A 318 0.83 -19.65 23.28
N GLY A 319 0.18 -19.57 24.43
CA GLY A 319 -0.25 -18.30 25.01
C GLY A 319 -1.19 -17.55 24.04
N ALA A 320 -0.91 -16.28 23.77
CA ALA A 320 -1.67 -15.49 22.80
C ALA A 320 -1.32 -15.78 21.33
N TRP A 321 -0.39 -16.70 21.04
CA TRP A 321 0.00 -17.07 19.69
C TRP A 321 -0.90 -18.16 19.13
N THR A 322 -1.98 -17.72 18.49
CA THR A 322 -2.90 -18.58 17.74
C THR A 322 -2.35 -18.86 16.34
N TYR A 323 -2.96 -19.79 15.63
CA TYR A 323 -2.66 -20.04 14.21
C TYR A 323 -2.80 -18.76 13.37
N GLY A 324 -3.95 -18.07 13.44
CA GLY A 324 -4.19 -16.85 12.65
C GLY A 324 -3.18 -15.74 12.95
N ARG A 325 -2.85 -15.52 14.22
CA ARG A 325 -1.81 -14.57 14.63
C ARG A 325 -0.43 -14.95 14.08
N THR A 326 -0.05 -16.21 14.16
CA THR A 326 1.26 -16.68 13.70
C THR A 326 1.42 -16.54 12.20
N VAL A 327 0.37 -16.84 11.43
CA VAL A 327 0.38 -16.62 9.97
C VAL A 327 0.48 -15.12 9.65
N GLY A 328 -0.29 -14.27 10.32
CA GLY A 328 -0.20 -12.81 10.13
C GLY A 328 1.19 -12.26 10.47
N ASP A 329 1.80 -12.71 11.59
CA ASP A 329 3.18 -12.37 11.94
C ASP A 329 4.18 -12.83 10.86
N ALA A 330 4.00 -14.04 10.34
CA ALA A 330 4.87 -14.55 9.28
C ALA A 330 4.76 -13.68 8.01
N VAL A 331 3.55 -13.42 7.52
CA VAL A 331 3.34 -12.59 6.32
C VAL A 331 3.95 -11.20 6.49
N ASN A 332 3.70 -10.54 7.62
CA ASN A 332 4.23 -9.20 7.90
C ASN A 332 5.77 -9.19 8.04
N SER A 333 6.35 -10.23 8.64
CA SER A 333 7.80 -10.34 8.82
C SER A 333 8.56 -10.55 7.50
N LEU A 334 7.87 -11.00 6.44
CA LEU A 334 8.48 -11.18 5.12
C LEU A 334 8.77 -9.87 4.40
N TYR A 335 8.22 -8.75 4.84
CA TYR A 335 8.47 -7.43 4.27
C TYR A 335 9.93 -6.99 4.41
N VAL A 336 10.57 -7.32 5.53
CA VAL A 336 11.94 -6.90 5.86
C VAL A 336 12.84 -8.11 5.96
N VAL A 337 13.84 -8.21 5.09
CA VAL A 337 14.76 -9.36 5.09
C VAL A 337 15.67 -9.33 6.31
N HIS A 338 16.28 -8.17 6.59
CA HIS A 338 17.18 -7.99 7.73
C HIS A 338 16.67 -6.86 8.65
N PRO A 339 16.38 -7.12 9.94
CA PRO A 339 16.48 -8.40 10.65
C PRO A 339 15.19 -9.25 10.64
N GLY A 340 14.17 -8.86 9.88
CA GLY A 340 12.81 -9.46 9.92
C GLY A 340 12.79 -10.98 9.77
N TRP A 341 13.50 -11.53 8.78
CA TRP A 341 13.51 -12.98 8.54
C TRP A 341 14.20 -13.77 9.64
N THR A 342 15.29 -13.25 10.21
CA THR A 342 15.96 -13.89 11.35
C THR A 342 15.09 -13.83 12.61
N GLY A 343 14.39 -12.72 12.83
CA GLY A 343 13.41 -12.56 13.90
C GLY A 343 12.24 -13.53 13.76
N LEU A 344 11.66 -13.65 12.56
CA LEU A 344 10.61 -14.64 12.26
C LEU A 344 11.08 -16.07 12.57
N ALA A 345 12.28 -16.44 12.11
CA ALA A 345 12.85 -17.76 12.38
C ALA A 345 12.98 -18.03 13.89
N GLY A 346 13.39 -17.04 14.67
CA GLY A 346 13.45 -17.12 16.13
C GLY A 346 12.08 -17.34 16.78
N ARG A 347 11.07 -16.58 16.37
CA ARG A 347 9.71 -16.70 16.87
C ARG A 347 9.08 -18.05 16.51
N LEU A 348 9.20 -18.50 15.27
CA LEU A 348 8.74 -19.83 14.84
C LEU A 348 9.43 -20.96 15.62
N GLN A 349 10.73 -20.83 15.94
CA GLN A 349 11.46 -21.79 16.74
C GLN A 349 10.98 -21.81 18.20
N ASN A 350 10.70 -20.66 18.80
CA ASN A 350 10.12 -20.59 20.14
C ASN A 350 8.76 -21.28 20.19
N LEU A 351 7.87 -20.97 19.24
CA LEU A 351 6.56 -21.61 19.12
C LEU A 351 6.67 -23.13 18.91
N TRP A 352 7.64 -23.57 18.09
CA TRP A 352 7.92 -24.99 17.91
C TRP A 352 8.26 -25.70 19.23
N GLN A 353 8.98 -25.00 20.10
CA GLN A 353 9.38 -25.49 21.43
C GLN A 353 8.32 -25.26 22.52
N GLY A 354 7.13 -24.75 22.19
CA GLY A 354 6.08 -24.43 23.15
C GLY A 354 6.37 -23.20 24.01
N ARG A 355 7.34 -22.35 23.60
CA ARG A 355 7.69 -21.11 24.31
C ARG A 355 6.99 -19.94 23.68
N VAL A 356 6.48 -19.01 24.51
CA VAL A 356 5.88 -17.76 24.05
C VAL A 356 7.00 -16.84 23.50
N PRO A 357 6.94 -16.43 22.23
CA PRO A 357 7.90 -15.47 21.70
C PRO A 357 7.70 -14.08 22.31
N GLU A 358 8.81 -13.35 22.51
CA GLU A 358 8.74 -11.93 22.83
C GLU A 358 8.15 -11.15 21.63
N PRO A 359 7.30 -10.13 21.89
CA PRO A 359 6.84 -9.22 20.85
C PRO A 359 8.01 -8.47 20.22
N SER A 360 7.95 -8.22 18.90
CA SER A 360 8.87 -7.29 18.27
C SER A 360 8.64 -5.89 18.85
N ALA A 361 9.70 -5.27 19.39
CA ALA A 361 9.63 -3.89 19.83
C ALA A 361 9.55 -2.97 18.61
N LEU A 362 8.53 -2.10 18.56
CA LEU A 362 8.46 -1.04 17.58
C LEU A 362 9.30 0.15 18.06
N PRO A 363 10.10 0.81 17.21
CA PRO A 363 10.75 2.04 17.57
C PRO A 363 9.72 3.11 17.92
N PRO A 364 10.04 4.02 18.87
CA PRO A 364 9.14 5.12 19.20
C PRO A 364 8.93 6.02 17.97
N ALA A 365 7.70 6.50 17.80
CA ALA A 365 7.40 7.49 16.77
C ALA A 365 8.23 8.77 17.04
N PRO A 366 8.76 9.43 15.99
CA PRO A 366 9.44 10.71 16.16
C PRO A 366 8.47 11.76 16.71
N PRO A 367 8.94 12.70 17.54
CA PRO A 367 8.11 13.76 18.07
C PRO A 367 7.67 14.71 16.95
N VAL A 368 6.37 14.98 16.88
CA VAL A 368 5.74 15.93 15.97
C VAL A 368 4.85 16.90 16.75
N PRO A 369 4.62 18.13 16.25
CA PRO A 369 3.67 19.06 16.86
C PRO A 369 2.25 18.48 16.86
N ASN A 370 1.52 18.63 17.98
CA ASN A 370 0.13 18.21 18.12
C ASN A 370 -0.16 16.79 17.60
N PRO A 371 0.48 15.76 18.16
CA PRO A 371 0.34 14.41 17.67
C PRO A 371 -1.11 13.95 17.77
N ASN A 372 -1.57 13.22 16.74
CA ASN A 372 -2.85 12.52 16.79
C ASN A 372 -2.87 11.60 18.02
N PRO A 373 -3.98 11.50 18.77
CA PRO A 373 -4.06 10.67 19.96
C PRO A 373 -3.77 9.18 19.68
N TYR A 374 -4.01 8.70 18.47
CA TYR A 374 -3.67 7.36 18.04
C TYR A 374 -3.61 7.25 16.50
N LEU A 375 -2.90 6.23 16.02
CA LEU A 375 -2.97 5.78 14.62
C LEU A 375 -3.83 4.50 14.60
N GLY A 376 -4.91 4.51 13.82
CA GLY A 376 -5.89 3.42 13.78
C GLY A 376 -5.98 2.77 12.41
N ASP A 377 -6.40 1.51 12.41
CA ASP A 377 -6.65 0.71 11.20
C ASP A 377 -7.69 1.36 10.27
N GLU A 378 -8.60 2.15 10.84
CA GLU A 378 -9.64 2.89 10.10
C GLU A 378 -9.07 3.92 9.12
N GLN A 379 -7.89 4.46 9.38
CA GLN A 379 -7.26 5.44 8.48
C GLN A 379 -6.85 4.80 7.15
N ALA A 380 -6.31 3.58 7.22
CA ALA A 380 -6.03 2.80 6.02
C ALA A 380 -7.32 2.34 5.34
N ALA A 381 -8.28 1.82 6.11
CA ALA A 381 -9.57 1.35 5.62
C ALA A 381 -10.35 2.48 4.92
N ALA A 382 -10.31 3.70 5.46
CA ALA A 382 -10.97 4.86 4.87
C ALA A 382 -10.52 5.12 3.44
N VAL A 383 -9.23 4.94 3.15
CA VAL A 383 -8.69 5.13 1.80
C VAL A 383 -9.06 3.95 0.89
N PHE A 384 -8.63 2.72 1.23
CA PHE A 384 -8.79 1.62 0.26
C PHE A 384 -10.23 1.14 0.12
N CYS A 385 -11.07 1.19 1.17
CA CYS A 385 -12.50 0.84 1.06
C CYS A 385 -13.31 1.88 0.28
N SER A 386 -12.85 3.14 0.26
CA SER A 386 -13.52 4.20 -0.49
C SER A 386 -13.13 4.24 -1.96
N ASP A 387 -11.87 3.91 -2.29
CA ASP A 387 -11.31 3.99 -3.63
C ASP A 387 -11.45 2.68 -4.44
N SER A 388 -11.33 1.53 -3.77
CA SER A 388 -11.24 0.23 -4.40
C SER A 388 -12.50 -0.60 -4.19
N PRO A 389 -13.03 -1.26 -5.24
CA PRO A 389 -14.18 -2.12 -5.09
C PRO A 389 -13.82 -3.38 -4.29
N ASN A 390 -14.57 -3.63 -3.21
CA ASN A 390 -14.47 -4.82 -2.38
C ASN A 390 -15.85 -5.44 -2.21
N PRO A 391 -15.97 -6.77 -1.97
CA PRO A 391 -17.26 -7.40 -1.70
C PRO A 391 -17.97 -6.76 -0.50
N ARG A 392 -19.27 -6.52 -0.66
CA ARG A 392 -20.12 -5.88 0.36
C ARG A 392 -20.87 -6.89 1.22
N ASP A 393 -20.81 -8.17 0.85
CA ASP A 393 -21.37 -9.26 1.63
C ASP A 393 -20.27 -9.87 2.52
N PRO A 394 -20.34 -9.76 3.85
CA PRO A 394 -19.36 -10.38 4.76
C PRO A 394 -19.24 -11.91 4.57
N ALA A 395 -20.30 -12.60 4.14
CA ALA A 395 -20.24 -14.04 3.89
C ALA A 395 -19.30 -14.41 2.71
N ALA A 396 -19.09 -13.50 1.75
CA ALA A 396 -18.19 -13.73 0.63
C ALA A 396 -16.72 -13.93 1.07
N TYR A 397 -16.31 -13.36 2.20
CA TYR A 397 -14.93 -13.41 2.68
C TYR A 397 -14.51 -14.82 3.08
N HIS A 398 -15.42 -15.61 3.65
CA HIS A 398 -15.13 -17.01 3.98
C HIS A 398 -14.98 -17.86 2.71
N ALA A 399 -15.82 -17.67 1.70
CA ALA A 399 -15.69 -18.38 0.43
C ALA A 399 -14.37 -18.00 -0.29
N MET A 400 -13.97 -16.74 -0.25
CA MET A 400 -12.67 -16.28 -0.76
C MET A 400 -11.50 -16.86 0.02
N GLU A 401 -11.63 -17.02 1.34
CA GLU A 401 -10.61 -17.66 2.18
C GLU A 401 -10.30 -19.07 1.70
N GLU A 402 -11.30 -19.91 1.46
CA GLU A 402 -11.12 -21.29 0.99
C GLU A 402 -10.49 -21.34 -0.41
N ALA A 403 -10.97 -20.49 -1.33
CA ALA A 403 -10.40 -20.38 -2.67
C ALA A 403 -8.94 -19.91 -2.66
N SER A 404 -8.63 -18.91 -1.84
CA SER A 404 -7.26 -18.39 -1.69
C SER A 404 -6.34 -19.37 -0.98
N ALA A 405 -6.85 -20.11 0.02
CA ALA A 405 -6.07 -21.14 0.70
C ALA A 405 -5.65 -22.26 -0.26
N THR A 406 -6.50 -22.62 -1.22
CA THR A 406 -6.18 -23.62 -2.24
C THR A 406 -5.02 -23.18 -3.14
N ARG A 407 -4.92 -21.89 -3.47
CA ARG A 407 -3.89 -21.37 -4.40
C ARG A 407 -2.64 -20.81 -3.71
N ALA A 408 -2.75 -20.37 -2.45
CA ALA A 408 -1.70 -19.63 -1.73
C ALA A 408 -1.55 -20.06 -0.26
N GLY A 409 -2.15 -21.17 0.15
CA GLY A 409 -2.03 -21.73 1.48
C GLY A 409 -2.45 -20.77 2.60
N ASP A 410 -1.66 -20.74 3.67
CA ASP A 410 -1.93 -19.91 4.85
C ASP A 410 -1.89 -18.40 4.54
N ALA A 411 -1.01 -17.96 3.64
CA ALA A 411 -0.97 -16.57 3.19
C ALA A 411 -2.27 -16.16 2.47
N GLY A 412 -2.89 -17.07 1.72
CA GLY A 412 -4.18 -16.85 1.08
C GLY A 412 -5.29 -16.56 2.08
N ARG A 413 -5.32 -17.33 3.20
CA ARG A 413 -6.28 -17.10 4.29
C ARG A 413 -6.14 -15.69 4.88
N PHE A 414 -4.92 -15.27 5.18
CA PHE A 414 -4.65 -13.94 5.73
C PHE A 414 -5.14 -12.82 4.80
N TRP A 415 -4.74 -12.85 3.52
CA TRP A 415 -5.07 -11.79 2.59
C TRP A 415 -6.55 -11.72 2.20
N SER A 416 -7.30 -12.82 2.35
CA SER A 416 -8.75 -12.81 2.14
C SER A 416 -9.47 -11.92 3.16
N TRP A 417 -9.05 -11.95 4.42
CA TRP A 417 -9.68 -11.19 5.51
C TRP A 417 -9.14 -9.75 5.66
N ALA A 418 -8.01 -9.42 5.01
CA ALA A 418 -7.36 -8.11 5.17
C ALA A 418 -8.21 -6.91 4.71
N ALA A 419 -9.24 -7.14 3.88
CA ALA A 419 -10.16 -6.10 3.41
C ALA A 419 -11.61 -6.31 3.90
N GLU A 420 -11.84 -7.15 4.91
CA GLU A 420 -13.19 -7.42 5.41
C GLU A 420 -13.90 -6.16 5.94
N GLY A 421 -13.16 -5.26 6.57
CA GLY A 421 -13.70 -3.95 6.99
C GLY A 421 -14.37 -3.13 5.88
N CYS A 422 -14.15 -3.47 4.61
CA CYS A 422 -14.83 -2.82 3.49
C CYS A 422 -16.27 -3.33 3.26
N ALA A 423 -16.64 -4.48 3.80
CA ALA A 423 -17.98 -5.04 3.62
C ALA A 423 -19.06 -4.07 4.11
N ASP A 424 -18.89 -3.57 5.32
CA ASP A 424 -19.82 -2.61 5.95
C ASP A 424 -19.32 -1.15 5.86
N TRP A 425 -18.24 -0.85 5.10
CA TRP A 425 -17.70 0.51 5.06
C TRP A 425 -18.74 1.53 4.58
N PRO A 426 -18.98 2.63 5.34
CA PRO A 426 -20.19 3.45 5.17
C PRO A 426 -20.09 4.46 4.03
N ALA A 427 -18.93 4.61 3.40
CA ALA A 427 -18.68 5.62 2.39
C ALA A 427 -18.12 5.06 1.10
N THR A 428 -18.48 5.70 -0.01
CA THR A 428 -17.73 5.62 -1.28
C THR A 428 -17.18 7.02 -1.54
N ALA A 429 -15.94 7.12 -1.99
CA ALA A 429 -15.32 8.41 -2.25
C ALA A 429 -16.09 9.17 -3.35
N ALA A 430 -16.27 10.49 -3.15
CA ALA A 430 -16.96 11.35 -4.11
C ALA A 430 -16.17 11.48 -5.42
N ASN A 431 -14.85 11.44 -5.33
CA ASN A 431 -13.94 11.60 -6.46
C ASN A 431 -12.99 10.41 -6.55
N ILE A 432 -13.24 9.47 -7.46
CA ILE A 432 -12.37 8.32 -7.69
C ILE A 432 -11.78 8.43 -9.10
N TYR A 433 -10.46 8.25 -9.22
CA TYR A 433 -9.81 8.12 -10.52
C TYR A 433 -9.66 6.63 -10.89
N ARG A 434 -10.28 6.22 -11.98
CA ARG A 434 -10.26 4.84 -12.50
C ARG A 434 -9.55 4.71 -13.85
N GLY A 435 -8.72 5.67 -14.19
CA GLY A 435 -8.03 5.74 -15.47
C GLY A 435 -8.66 6.75 -16.45
N PRO A 436 -8.15 6.85 -17.66
CA PRO A 436 -7.09 6.00 -18.22
C PRO A 436 -5.72 6.22 -17.54
N TRP A 437 -4.89 5.16 -17.52
CA TRP A 437 -3.57 5.19 -16.86
C TRP A 437 -2.42 5.53 -17.81
N ASN A 438 -2.70 5.80 -19.07
CA ASN A 438 -1.73 5.94 -20.16
C ASN A 438 -1.60 7.37 -20.69
N LYS A 439 -1.83 8.40 -19.89
CA LYS A 439 -1.58 9.78 -20.32
C LYS A 439 -0.07 10.02 -20.40
N PRO A 440 0.44 10.57 -21.54
CA PRO A 440 1.86 10.87 -21.68
C PRO A 440 2.29 11.93 -20.67
N THR A 441 3.22 11.58 -19.79
CA THR A 441 3.82 12.50 -18.82
C THR A 441 4.96 13.32 -19.48
N ALA A 442 5.26 14.51 -18.93
CA ALA A 442 6.33 15.37 -19.45
C ALA A 442 7.70 14.67 -19.45
N HIS A 443 7.94 13.82 -18.47
CA HIS A 443 9.12 12.97 -18.37
C HIS A 443 8.70 11.54 -18.02
N PRO A 444 9.47 10.51 -18.44
CA PRO A 444 9.13 9.12 -18.16
C PRO A 444 9.22 8.81 -16.66
N VAL A 445 8.47 7.78 -16.22
CA VAL A 445 8.45 7.29 -14.82
C VAL A 445 9.41 6.12 -14.67
N LEU A 446 10.21 6.10 -13.61
CA LEU A 446 11.02 4.94 -13.22
C LEU A 446 10.19 4.02 -12.31
N VAL A 447 9.97 2.78 -12.74
CA VAL A 447 9.26 1.74 -12.00
C VAL A 447 10.29 0.72 -11.51
N VAL A 448 10.39 0.52 -10.21
CA VAL A 448 11.28 -0.47 -9.57
C VAL A 448 10.45 -1.61 -9.03
N GLY A 449 10.81 -2.85 -9.36
CA GLY A 449 10.10 -4.04 -8.88
C GLY A 449 11.06 -5.08 -8.32
N THR A 450 10.79 -5.55 -7.09
CA THR A 450 11.53 -6.62 -6.45
C THR A 450 10.89 -7.97 -6.78
N THR A 451 11.71 -8.97 -7.21
CA THR A 451 11.22 -10.25 -7.74
C THR A 451 10.44 -11.09 -6.72
N TYR A 452 10.79 -11.00 -5.44
CA TYR A 452 10.11 -11.69 -4.34
C TYR A 452 9.57 -10.67 -3.33
N ASP A 453 8.57 -9.90 -3.75
CA ASP A 453 7.84 -8.96 -2.89
C ASP A 453 6.57 -9.65 -2.31
N PRO A 454 6.39 -9.69 -0.97
CA PRO A 454 5.27 -10.36 -0.33
C PRO A 454 3.95 -9.60 -0.38
N ALA A 455 3.96 -8.30 -0.69
CA ALA A 455 2.78 -7.43 -0.61
C ALA A 455 2.30 -6.94 -1.97
N THR A 456 3.25 -6.43 -2.77
CA THR A 456 3.03 -5.96 -4.14
C THR A 456 3.88 -6.81 -5.08
N PRO A 457 3.38 -7.96 -5.52
CA PRO A 457 4.15 -8.91 -6.32
C PRO A 457 4.78 -8.25 -7.55
N TYR A 458 5.91 -8.77 -8.00
CA TYR A 458 6.65 -8.25 -9.17
C TYR A 458 5.77 -8.04 -10.42
N SER A 459 4.71 -8.87 -10.57
CA SER A 459 3.70 -8.68 -11.61
C SER A 459 3.01 -7.31 -11.56
N GLY A 460 2.86 -6.71 -10.38
CA GLY A 460 2.32 -5.36 -10.21
C GLY A 460 3.25 -4.30 -10.80
N ALA A 461 4.57 -4.45 -10.62
CA ALA A 461 5.56 -3.56 -11.26
C ALA A 461 5.55 -3.71 -12.79
N GLN A 462 5.40 -4.94 -13.29
CA GLN A 462 5.26 -5.19 -14.74
C GLN A 462 3.97 -4.57 -15.29
N ALA A 463 2.84 -4.68 -14.57
CA ALA A 463 1.57 -4.07 -14.94
C ALA A 463 1.69 -2.54 -14.94
N MET A 464 2.18 -1.93 -13.85
CA MET A 464 2.42 -0.48 -13.75
C MET A 464 3.24 0.03 -14.93
N ALA A 465 4.37 -0.63 -15.24
CA ALA A 465 5.25 -0.20 -16.34
C ALA A 465 4.60 -0.35 -17.72
N LYS A 466 3.66 -1.28 -17.89
CA LYS A 466 2.91 -1.48 -19.12
C LYS A 466 1.74 -0.51 -19.29
N GLU A 467 1.09 -0.16 -18.17
CA GLU A 467 -0.09 0.70 -18.19
C GLU A 467 0.26 2.18 -18.37
N LEU A 468 1.37 2.64 -17.80
CA LEU A 468 1.85 4.00 -17.99
C LEU A 468 2.39 4.22 -19.41
N ALA A 469 2.08 5.37 -20.00
CA ALA A 469 2.45 5.68 -21.39
C ALA A 469 3.96 5.67 -21.65
N ASN A 470 4.76 6.13 -20.68
CA ASN A 470 6.22 6.25 -20.78
C ASN A 470 6.88 5.89 -19.44
N ALA A 471 6.99 4.60 -19.17
CA ALA A 471 7.66 4.09 -17.98
C ALA A 471 8.90 3.25 -18.33
N ARG A 472 9.86 3.20 -17.40
CA ARG A 472 11.02 2.34 -17.45
C ARG A 472 11.02 1.41 -16.26
N LEU A 473 10.91 0.09 -16.53
CA LEU A 473 11.02 -0.93 -15.50
C LEU A 473 12.51 -1.22 -15.19
N LEU A 474 12.85 -1.17 -13.90
CA LEU A 474 14.09 -1.68 -13.33
C LEU A 474 13.76 -2.87 -12.43
N THR A 475 14.36 -4.02 -12.71
CA THR A 475 14.14 -5.24 -11.93
C THR A 475 15.19 -5.35 -10.84
N ASN A 476 14.76 -5.48 -9.59
CA ASN A 476 15.61 -5.85 -8.46
C ASN A 476 15.44 -7.35 -8.16
N ASN A 477 16.47 -8.16 -8.43
CA ASN A 477 16.49 -9.58 -8.05
C ASN A 477 16.77 -9.70 -6.56
N GLY A 478 15.73 -9.78 -5.76
CA GLY A 478 15.81 -9.73 -4.31
C GLY A 478 14.52 -10.20 -3.64
N TYR A 479 14.47 -9.98 -2.35
CA TYR A 479 13.40 -10.37 -1.44
C TYR A 479 12.95 -9.18 -0.60
N GLY A 480 11.70 -9.25 -0.11
CA GLY A 480 11.14 -8.25 0.77
C GLY A 480 10.42 -7.13 0.03
N HIS A 481 9.77 -6.27 0.79
CA HIS A 481 8.95 -5.19 0.27
C HIS A 481 9.74 -3.89 0.28
N THR A 482 9.86 -3.24 -0.85
CA THR A 482 10.60 -2.02 -1.16
C THR A 482 12.14 -2.08 -0.99
N GLU A 483 12.84 -1.38 -1.88
CA GLU A 483 14.29 -1.25 -1.83
C GLU A 483 14.74 -0.38 -0.65
N LEU A 484 13.91 0.61 -0.26
CA LEU A 484 14.25 1.54 0.83
C LEU A 484 14.65 0.82 2.13
N ILE A 485 14.00 -0.32 2.43
CA ILE A 485 14.25 -1.13 3.63
C ILE A 485 14.93 -2.47 3.34
N ASN A 486 15.08 -2.86 2.07
CA ASN A 486 15.79 -4.04 1.61
C ASN A 486 16.83 -3.63 0.55
N PRO A 487 17.93 -2.99 0.93
CA PRO A 487 18.75 -2.16 0.05
C PRO A 487 19.43 -2.92 -1.09
N SER A 488 19.49 -2.20 -2.23
CA SER A 488 20.29 -2.53 -3.39
C SER A 488 21.09 -1.29 -3.84
N SER A 489 22.39 -1.30 -3.64
CA SER A 489 23.26 -0.19 -4.08
C SER A 489 23.13 0.10 -5.59
N CYS A 490 22.83 -0.94 -6.39
CA CYS A 490 22.57 -0.81 -7.81
C CYS A 490 21.28 -0.03 -8.09
N VAL A 491 20.17 -0.36 -7.42
CA VAL A 491 18.90 0.37 -7.55
C VAL A 491 19.08 1.82 -7.10
N LYS A 492 19.68 2.04 -5.92
CA LYS A 492 19.96 3.39 -5.39
C LYS A 492 20.77 4.26 -6.36
N ALA A 493 21.74 3.65 -7.05
CA ALA A 493 22.53 4.38 -8.05
C ALA A 493 21.71 4.80 -9.28
N TYR A 494 20.79 3.96 -9.74
CA TYR A 494 19.88 4.32 -10.84
C TYR A 494 18.84 5.35 -10.42
N GLU A 495 18.22 5.18 -9.26
CA GLU A 495 17.25 6.15 -8.71
C GLU A 495 17.88 7.53 -8.52
N SER A 496 19.08 7.57 -7.91
CA SER A 496 19.81 8.82 -7.70
C SER A 496 20.09 9.55 -9.00
N ARG A 497 20.62 8.86 -10.02
CA ARG A 497 20.87 9.44 -11.34
C ARG A 497 19.57 9.96 -11.96
N TYR A 498 18.53 9.14 -11.96
CA TYR A 498 17.27 9.54 -12.56
C TYR A 498 16.64 10.73 -11.82
N LEU A 499 16.63 10.75 -10.50
CA LEU A 499 16.11 11.88 -9.72
C LEU A 499 16.93 13.16 -9.92
N ILE A 500 18.26 13.07 -10.06
CA ILE A 500 19.15 14.23 -10.18
C ILE A 500 19.16 14.80 -11.59
N ASP A 501 19.39 13.98 -12.59
CA ASP A 501 19.64 14.43 -13.98
C ASP A 501 18.68 13.85 -15.03
N GLY A 502 17.71 13.02 -14.63
CA GLY A 502 16.73 12.41 -15.53
C GLY A 502 17.24 11.16 -16.28
N THR A 503 18.45 10.68 -15.99
CA THR A 503 19.04 9.54 -16.69
C THR A 503 18.42 8.22 -16.25
N LEU A 504 17.63 7.60 -17.12
CA LEU A 504 17.01 6.29 -16.88
C LEU A 504 18.01 5.13 -17.00
N PRO A 505 17.77 4.02 -16.28
CA PRO A 505 18.48 2.77 -16.55
C PRO A 505 18.24 2.30 -17.99
N PRO A 506 19.18 1.52 -18.59
CA PRO A 506 18.95 0.85 -19.86
C PRO A 506 17.67 -0.01 -19.82
N ALA A 507 17.03 -0.23 -20.97
CA ALA A 507 15.89 -1.13 -21.05
C ALA A 507 16.31 -2.56 -20.66
N GLY A 508 15.53 -3.22 -19.79
CA GLY A 508 15.85 -4.55 -19.28
C GLY A 508 16.96 -4.59 -18.23
N ALA A 509 17.38 -3.44 -17.69
CA ALA A 509 18.35 -3.41 -16.60
C ALA A 509 17.87 -4.19 -15.39
N THR A 510 18.79 -4.93 -14.76
CA THR A 510 18.54 -5.70 -13.53
C THR A 510 19.55 -5.35 -12.46
N CYS A 511 19.13 -5.36 -11.23
CA CYS A 511 19.95 -5.19 -10.04
C CYS A 511 19.87 -6.43 -9.15
N GLN A 512 20.71 -6.48 -8.12
CA GLN A 512 20.70 -7.52 -7.08
C GLN A 512 20.59 -6.84 -5.72
N GLN A 513 19.92 -7.48 -4.79
CA GLN A 513 19.92 -7.08 -3.38
C GLN A 513 21.31 -7.20 -2.77
N ASP A 514 21.75 -6.21 -1.96
CA ASP A 514 23.12 -6.16 -1.42
C ASP A 514 23.46 -7.29 -0.45
N THR A 515 22.50 -7.70 0.36
CA THR A 515 22.69 -8.71 1.40
C THR A 515 21.68 -9.83 1.23
N PRO A 516 22.10 -11.05 0.88
CA PRO A 516 21.21 -12.21 0.78
C PRO A 516 20.59 -12.57 2.13
N PRO A 517 19.37 -13.14 2.15
CA PRO A 517 18.78 -13.67 3.37
C PRO A 517 19.71 -14.69 4.07
N PHE A 518 19.76 -14.61 5.40
CA PHE A 518 20.61 -15.48 6.23
C PHE A 518 22.10 -15.45 5.89
N ALA A 519 22.60 -14.38 5.27
CA ALA A 519 24.03 -14.19 5.03
C ALA A 519 24.83 -14.26 6.32
N ALA A 520 26.11 -14.69 6.21
CA ALA A 520 27.03 -14.59 7.33
C ALA A 520 27.23 -13.11 7.69
N PRO A 521 27.35 -12.77 9.00
CA PRO A 521 27.82 -11.45 9.37
C PRO A 521 29.11 -11.15 8.62
N LYS A 522 29.21 -9.97 8.00
CA LYS A 522 30.49 -9.55 7.40
C LYS A 522 31.54 -9.55 8.53
N PRO A 523 32.75 -10.08 8.31
CA PRO A 523 33.82 -9.94 9.29
C PRO A 523 33.99 -8.46 9.62
N GLN A 524 33.92 -8.09 10.91
CA GLN A 524 34.23 -6.74 11.34
C GLN A 524 35.76 -6.54 11.16
N GLY A 525 36.17 -6.14 9.97
CA GLY A 525 37.53 -5.72 9.65
C GLY A 525 37.65 -4.22 9.84
N GLY A 526 38.32 -3.79 10.91
CA GLY A 526 39.03 -2.53 11.06
C GLY A 526 38.21 -1.23 10.95
N VAL A 527 38.05 -0.57 12.11
CA VAL A 527 37.83 0.87 12.30
C VAL A 527 36.86 1.54 11.30
N ALA A 528 35.56 1.49 11.59
CA ALA A 528 34.60 2.45 11.09
C ALA A 528 34.36 3.53 12.15
N THR A 529 34.97 4.69 11.97
CA THR A 529 34.56 5.92 12.65
C THR A 529 33.24 6.36 11.99
N GLY A 530 32.12 6.26 12.70
CA GLY A 530 30.82 6.70 12.26
C GLY A 530 29.72 5.67 12.56
N GLY A 531 29.48 5.40 13.85
CA GLY A 531 28.38 4.55 14.28
C GLY A 531 27.05 5.29 14.25
N GLY A 532 26.29 5.14 13.20
CA GLY A 532 24.84 5.27 13.24
C GLY A 532 24.27 3.90 13.58
N ALA A 533 23.72 3.72 14.77
CA ALA A 533 22.96 2.54 15.12
C ALA A 533 21.78 2.42 14.12
N MET A 534 21.74 1.33 13.36
CA MET A 534 20.56 0.98 12.60
C MET A 534 19.42 0.73 13.59
N ALA A 535 18.49 1.68 13.68
CA ALA A 535 17.23 1.48 14.39
C ALA A 535 16.49 0.30 13.73
N ASP A 536 15.87 -0.52 14.57
CA ASP A 536 15.07 -1.67 14.14
C ASP A 536 14.00 -1.24 13.13
N VAL A 537 14.14 -1.69 11.88
CA VAL A 537 13.37 -1.21 10.71
C VAL A 537 12.00 -1.87 10.61
N ALA A 538 11.58 -2.62 11.62
CA ALA A 538 10.31 -3.36 11.63
C ALA A 538 9.04 -2.48 11.65
N SER A 539 9.19 -1.14 11.81
CA SER A 539 8.08 -0.17 11.82
C SER A 539 7.72 0.42 10.47
N LEU A 540 8.34 0.00 9.39
CA LEU A 540 8.33 0.74 8.12
C LEU A 540 7.17 0.46 7.21
N VAL A 541 6.42 -0.57 7.50
CA VAL A 541 5.22 -0.90 6.75
C VAL A 541 4.10 -0.90 7.77
N VAL A 542 3.14 0.01 7.62
CA VAL A 542 1.83 -0.20 8.22
C VAL A 542 1.31 -1.46 7.53
N PRO A 543 1.34 -2.64 8.18
CA PRO A 543 0.70 -3.80 7.59
C PRO A 543 -0.77 -3.47 7.44
N PRO A 544 -1.47 -4.08 6.48
CA PRO A 544 -2.91 -4.11 6.55
C PRO A 544 -3.30 -4.57 7.96
N PRO A 545 -4.41 -4.13 8.53
CA PRO A 545 -4.70 -4.15 9.95
C PRO A 545 -4.42 -5.50 10.60
N ALA A 546 -3.31 -5.60 11.29
CA ALA A 546 -2.95 -6.73 12.13
C ALA A 546 -2.83 -6.21 13.56
N ALA A 547 -3.58 -6.83 14.45
CA ALA A 547 -3.71 -6.44 15.85
C ALA A 547 -2.37 -6.11 16.51
N THR A 548 -2.21 -4.87 16.90
CA THR A 548 -1.12 -4.42 17.78
C THR A 548 -1.34 -5.02 19.17
N VAL A 549 -0.49 -5.95 19.56
CA VAL A 549 -0.52 -6.52 20.91
C VAL A 549 0.22 -5.57 21.82
N ILE A 550 -0.52 -4.91 22.71
CA ILE A 550 0.06 -4.19 23.83
C ILE A 550 0.35 -5.22 24.93
N ALA A 551 1.63 -5.28 25.34
CA ALA A 551 1.99 -5.99 26.56
C ALA A 551 1.47 -5.18 27.75
N ASP A 552 0.57 -5.75 28.54
CA ASP A 552 0.23 -5.28 29.88
C ASP A 552 1.52 -5.20 30.70
N ARG A 553 1.92 -3.99 31.08
CA ARG A 553 2.75 -3.77 32.26
C ARG A 553 1.82 -3.26 33.35
N GLN A 554 1.63 -4.08 34.36
CA GLN A 554 1.20 -3.63 35.70
C GLN A 554 2.23 -2.68 36.29
#